data_ccf4e4184c556fa4bcc75dd752c86249
#
_entry.id   ccf4e4184c556fa4bcc75dd752c86249
#
_cell.length_a   1.000
_cell.length_b   1.000
_cell.length_c   1.000
_cell.angle_alpha   90.00
_cell.angle_beta   90.00
_cell.angle_gamma   90.00
#
_symmetry.space_group_name_H-M   'P 1'
#
loop_
_entity.id
_entity.type
_entity.pdbx_description
1 polymer ?
#
loop_
_entity_poly.entity_id
_entity_poly.type
_entity_poly.pdbx_seq_one_letter_code
_entity_poly.pdbx_strand_id
1 'polypeptide(L)'
;NQTEIKMMFDDKNLYVGIKVPAKSNNFIIPSLRRDFRASGNDNITLLFDTFNDGSNAFFFGTNPAGVKREALLSGGGTDLRGFNLAWDTKWVCKTQILDDAYIAEIAIPLTAFKFREGETKWRFNSYQFDTQDNEQNTWMNIPQNQYIFSLAYMGEMIFEKPLGKSRAPIAIIPYINTFSGNDFENNSSVNDVKFGGDAKFAIGNSMNLDVTINPDFSQVEVDQQITNLTRFEISLPERRQFFIENSDLFGDFGNSRDGNPFFSRRIGIAKNKNGESIENGIVAGARLSGKLNNNLRLGILSVQTEEDIANEIPATNNSVVAIQQKLFSRSNISFLFINKQATKDYNFLTREDKYNRVIGIDYNLASANNTWNGRYFIHKSFSPTVNRKDIS
;
A
#
# COMPACT_ATOMS: atom_id res chain seq x y z
N ASN A 1 30.72 13.31 -13.85
CA ASN A 1 30.83 12.51 -12.61
C ASN A 1 29.58 11.64 -12.51
N GLN A 2 29.72 10.38 -12.11
CA GLN A 2 28.61 9.43 -11.97
C GLN A 2 28.24 9.27 -10.51
N THR A 3 26.96 9.01 -10.21
CA THR A 3 26.49 8.61 -8.90
C THR A 3 27.11 7.26 -8.51
N GLU A 4 27.71 7.20 -7.34
CA GLU A 4 28.31 5.99 -6.78
C GLU A 4 27.42 5.43 -5.68
N ILE A 5 27.10 4.13 -5.76
CA ILE A 5 26.35 3.40 -4.73
C ILE A 5 27.18 2.21 -4.28
N LYS A 6 27.44 2.14 -2.98
CA LYS A 6 28.12 1.01 -2.32
C LYS A 6 27.18 0.36 -1.32
N MET A 7 27.13 -0.95 -1.31
CA MET A 7 26.24 -1.71 -0.42
C MET A 7 27.03 -2.74 0.37
N MET A 8 26.65 -2.92 1.62
CA MET A 8 27.12 -3.99 2.48
C MET A 8 25.97 -4.44 3.38
N PHE A 9 26.06 -5.62 3.96
CA PHE A 9 25.03 -6.13 4.86
C PHE A 9 25.63 -6.94 6.00
N ASP A 10 24.87 -7.01 7.08
CA ASP A 10 25.08 -7.90 8.19
C ASP A 10 23.79 -8.72 8.47
N ASP A 11 23.72 -9.39 9.60
CA ASP A 11 22.55 -10.20 9.97
C ASP A 11 21.30 -9.36 10.31
N LYS A 12 21.44 -8.04 10.41
CA LYS A 12 20.37 -7.13 10.86
C LYS A 12 19.98 -6.09 9.81
N ASN A 13 20.95 -5.55 9.07
CA ASN A 13 20.74 -4.40 8.22
C ASN A 13 21.40 -4.57 6.84
N LEU A 14 20.78 -3.93 5.85
CA LEU A 14 21.40 -3.53 4.60
C LEU A 14 21.89 -2.09 4.75
N TYR A 15 23.18 -1.85 4.53
CA TYR A 15 23.79 -0.53 4.57
C TYR A 15 24.06 -0.06 3.14
N VAL A 16 23.75 1.20 2.86
CA VAL A 16 23.98 1.79 1.54
C VAL A 16 24.68 3.14 1.72
N GLY A 17 25.86 3.26 1.15
CA GLY A 17 26.59 4.52 1.00
C GLY A 17 26.42 5.05 -0.42
N ILE A 18 26.03 6.32 -0.54
CA ILE A 18 25.74 6.96 -1.82
C ILE A 18 26.53 8.25 -1.91
N LYS A 19 27.17 8.49 -3.05
CA LYS A 19 27.72 9.80 -3.42
C LYS A 19 27.05 10.26 -4.71
N VAL A 20 26.34 11.37 -4.66
CA VAL A 20 25.65 11.97 -5.78
C VAL A 20 26.39 13.26 -6.16
N PRO A 21 27.10 13.29 -7.29
CA PRO A 21 27.75 14.50 -7.80
C PRO A 21 26.72 15.57 -8.17
N ALA A 22 27.10 16.83 -8.02
CA ALA A 22 26.30 17.99 -8.39
C ALA A 22 27.20 19.10 -8.94
N LYS A 23 26.64 20.02 -9.69
CA LYS A 23 27.38 21.20 -10.18
C LYS A 23 27.66 22.22 -9.08
N SER A 24 26.82 22.25 -8.08
CA SER A 24 26.93 23.15 -6.95
C SER A 24 26.17 22.60 -5.72
N ASN A 25 26.33 23.23 -4.59
CA ASN A 25 25.58 22.90 -3.38
C ASN A 25 24.17 23.54 -3.31
N ASN A 26 23.71 24.15 -4.40
CA ASN A 26 22.39 24.80 -4.50
C ASN A 26 21.31 23.77 -4.90
N PHE A 27 21.00 22.86 -3.99
CA PHE A 27 19.97 21.84 -4.24
C PHE A 27 18.57 22.41 -4.11
N ILE A 28 17.65 21.93 -4.95
CA ILE A 28 16.22 22.27 -4.86
C ILE A 28 15.54 21.26 -3.96
N ILE A 29 15.11 21.74 -2.79
CA ILE A 29 14.45 20.95 -1.74
C ILE A 29 13.17 21.70 -1.33
N PRO A 30 12.06 21.56 -2.08
CA PRO A 30 10.84 22.32 -1.85
C PRO A 30 10.14 22.00 -0.54
N SER A 31 10.42 20.84 0.06
CA SER A 31 9.78 20.38 1.29
C SER A 31 10.73 19.53 2.14
N LEU A 32 10.69 19.79 3.45
CA LEU A 32 11.32 18.94 4.46
C LEU A 32 10.33 17.91 5.06
N ARG A 33 9.15 17.76 4.47
CA ARG A 33 8.18 16.76 4.87
C ARG A 33 8.60 15.39 4.34
N ARG A 34 8.48 14.35 5.19
CA ARG A 34 8.65 12.94 4.80
C ARG A 34 7.71 12.60 3.62
N ASP A 35 8.11 11.63 2.83
CA ASP A 35 7.36 11.18 1.63
C ASP A 35 7.12 12.29 0.60
N PHE A 36 8.11 13.13 0.47
CA PHE A 36 8.11 14.22 -0.50
C PHE A 36 7.89 13.72 -1.94
N ARG A 37 7.36 14.55 -2.78
CA ARG A 37 7.24 14.27 -4.21
C ARG A 37 8.63 14.29 -4.86
N ALA A 38 9.03 13.19 -5.52
CA ALA A 38 10.35 13.05 -6.13
C ALA A 38 10.59 14.07 -7.27
N SER A 39 9.58 14.25 -8.13
CA SER A 39 9.67 15.20 -9.25
C SER A 39 9.75 16.64 -8.75
N GLY A 40 10.72 17.40 -9.25
CA GLY A 40 10.99 18.78 -8.84
C GLY A 40 11.73 18.93 -7.50
N ASN A 41 12.39 17.85 -7.06
CA ASN A 41 13.18 17.79 -5.85
C ASN A 41 14.47 17.03 -6.15
N ASP A 42 15.63 17.58 -5.78
CA ASP A 42 16.87 16.80 -5.87
C ASP A 42 16.81 15.61 -4.94
N ASN A 43 16.89 14.42 -5.48
CA ASN A 43 16.79 13.20 -4.67
C ASN A 43 17.36 11.99 -5.37
N ILE A 44 17.64 10.96 -4.58
CA ILE A 44 17.93 9.62 -5.06
C ILE A 44 16.98 8.61 -4.41
N THR A 45 16.55 7.63 -5.17
CA THR A 45 15.67 6.56 -4.71
C THR A 45 16.22 5.20 -5.13
N LEU A 46 16.20 4.26 -4.20
CA LEU A 46 16.63 2.87 -4.33
C LEU A 46 15.39 1.97 -4.44
N LEU A 47 15.43 1.01 -5.36
CA LEU A 47 14.36 0.04 -5.59
C LEU A 47 14.89 -1.37 -5.37
N PHE A 48 14.18 -2.16 -4.54
CA PHE A 48 14.55 -3.54 -4.22
C PHE A 48 13.38 -4.47 -4.51
N ASP A 49 13.52 -5.35 -5.51
CA ASP A 49 12.63 -6.49 -5.73
C ASP A 49 13.26 -7.72 -5.05
N THR A 50 12.83 -7.99 -3.86
CA THR A 50 13.40 -9.00 -2.97
C THR A 50 12.94 -10.43 -3.31
N PHE A 51 11.92 -10.56 -4.13
CA PHE A 51 11.42 -11.86 -4.60
C PHE A 51 11.87 -12.20 -6.02
N ASN A 52 12.58 -11.27 -6.67
CA ASN A 52 13.12 -11.45 -8.00
C ASN A 52 12.04 -11.81 -9.06
N ASP A 53 10.85 -11.22 -8.91
CA ASP A 53 9.70 -11.58 -9.73
C ASP A 53 9.17 -10.44 -10.63
N GLY A 54 9.70 -9.24 -10.48
CA GLY A 54 9.30 -8.07 -11.26
C GLY A 54 7.86 -7.59 -11.00
N SER A 55 7.25 -8.02 -9.89
CA SER A 55 5.86 -7.70 -9.55
C SER A 55 5.76 -6.60 -8.50
N ASN A 56 6.58 -6.69 -7.46
CA ASN A 56 6.55 -5.75 -6.33
C ASN A 56 7.96 -5.33 -5.94
N ALA A 57 8.12 -4.12 -5.42
CA ALA A 57 9.40 -3.63 -4.92
C ALA A 57 9.22 -2.72 -3.71
N PHE A 58 10.28 -2.63 -2.91
CA PHE A 58 10.44 -1.67 -1.82
C PHE A 58 11.21 -0.46 -2.33
N PHE A 59 10.76 0.73 -1.94
CA PHE A 59 11.40 2.00 -2.26
C PHE A 59 11.95 2.64 -1.01
N PHE A 60 13.17 3.16 -1.12
CA PHE A 60 13.81 3.99 -0.10
C PHE A 60 14.49 5.16 -0.78
N GLY A 61 14.08 6.37 -0.49
CA GLY A 61 14.63 7.57 -1.11
C GLY A 61 15.01 8.62 -0.09
N THR A 62 15.94 9.47 -0.47
CA THR A 62 16.35 10.64 0.32
C THR A 62 16.72 11.81 -0.57
N ASN A 63 16.61 13.01 -0.02
CA ASN A 63 17.10 14.23 -0.63
C ASN A 63 18.39 14.72 0.09
N PRO A 64 19.08 15.75 -0.42
CA PRO A 64 20.29 16.28 0.21
C PRO A 64 20.14 16.76 1.65
N ALA A 65 18.93 17.11 2.08
CA ALA A 65 18.62 17.47 3.47
C ALA A 65 18.35 16.25 4.39
N GLY A 66 18.48 15.02 3.88
CA GLY A 66 18.27 13.81 4.67
C GLY A 66 16.81 13.48 4.94
N VAL A 67 15.88 14.13 4.22
CA VAL A 67 14.46 13.79 4.33
C VAL A 67 14.21 12.45 3.69
N LYS A 68 13.54 11.57 4.41
CA LYS A 68 13.25 10.20 4.00
C LYS A 68 11.96 10.13 3.18
N ARG A 69 11.94 9.19 2.26
CA ARG A 69 10.79 8.80 1.47
C ARG A 69 10.80 7.29 1.30
N GLU A 70 9.69 6.65 1.57
CA GLU A 70 9.53 5.22 1.31
C GLU A 70 8.18 4.91 0.69
N ALA A 71 8.11 3.76 0.01
CA ALA A 71 6.88 3.26 -0.59
C ALA A 71 6.96 1.76 -0.86
N LEU A 72 5.79 1.14 -1.04
CA LEU A 72 5.66 -0.13 -1.74
C LEU A 72 5.21 0.13 -3.17
N LEU A 73 5.82 -0.59 -4.11
CA LEU A 73 5.37 -0.63 -5.50
C LEU A 73 4.80 -1.99 -5.82
N SER A 74 3.65 -2.02 -6.46
CA SER A 74 2.98 -3.22 -6.97
C SER A 74 2.71 -3.11 -8.47
N GLY A 75 2.20 -4.19 -9.07
CA GLY A 75 1.83 -4.19 -10.49
C GLY A 75 3.01 -4.03 -11.46
N GLY A 76 4.24 -4.34 -11.01
CA GLY A 76 5.44 -4.28 -11.85
C GLY A 76 5.89 -2.86 -12.22
N GLY A 77 5.33 -1.82 -11.61
CA GLY A 77 5.65 -0.44 -11.94
C GLY A 77 5.14 0.00 -13.31
N THR A 78 4.03 -0.54 -13.75
CA THR A 78 3.41 -0.23 -15.06
C THR A 78 2.53 1.01 -15.03
N ASP A 79 2.09 1.42 -13.84
CA ASP A 79 1.32 2.66 -13.63
C ASP A 79 1.55 3.25 -12.23
N LEU A 80 1.06 4.49 -12.02
CA LEU A 80 1.21 5.22 -10.75
C LEU A 80 0.33 4.66 -9.62
N ARG A 81 -0.72 3.90 -9.91
CA ARG A 81 -1.63 3.35 -8.90
C ARG A 81 -0.96 2.27 -8.05
N GLY A 82 0.06 1.62 -8.61
CA GLY A 82 0.87 0.67 -7.87
C GLY A 82 1.74 1.28 -6.75
N PHE A 83 1.81 2.62 -6.67
CA PHE A 83 2.64 3.32 -5.70
C PHE A 83 1.88 3.58 -4.40
N ASN A 84 2.27 2.90 -3.32
CA ASN A 84 1.68 3.08 -2.00
C ASN A 84 2.66 3.82 -1.07
N LEU A 85 2.50 5.14 -0.95
CA LEU A 85 3.29 6.02 -0.07
C LEU A 85 2.84 5.98 1.39
N ALA A 86 1.71 5.33 1.70
CA ALA A 86 1.26 5.21 3.08
C ALA A 86 1.96 4.07 3.85
N TRP A 87 2.76 3.25 3.15
CA TRP A 87 3.62 2.28 3.81
C TRP A 87 4.78 2.97 4.51
N ASP A 88 4.95 2.68 5.78
CA ASP A 88 5.96 3.27 6.66
C ASP A 88 6.80 2.18 7.33
N THR A 89 8.10 2.41 7.42
CA THR A 89 9.02 1.52 8.14
C THR A 89 10.13 2.30 8.83
N LYS A 90 10.75 1.69 9.83
CA LYS A 90 11.88 2.31 10.53
C LYS A 90 13.17 2.02 9.78
N TRP A 91 13.83 3.06 9.34
CA TRP A 91 15.17 3.02 8.76
C TRP A 91 15.92 4.32 9.07
N VAL A 92 17.23 4.33 8.91
CA VAL A 92 18.06 5.49 9.23
C VAL A 92 18.69 6.01 7.97
N CYS A 93 18.69 7.33 7.83
CA CYS A 93 19.38 8.04 6.77
C CYS A 93 20.07 9.27 7.37
N LYS A 94 21.31 9.49 6.98
CA LYS A 94 22.05 10.74 7.25
C LYS A 94 22.67 11.21 5.95
N THR A 95 22.68 12.53 5.76
CA THR A 95 23.26 13.16 4.58
C THR A 95 24.25 14.23 4.95
N GLN A 96 25.17 14.50 4.05
CA GLN A 96 26.11 15.61 4.13
C GLN A 96 26.23 16.26 2.75
N ILE A 97 26.00 17.56 2.70
CA ILE A 97 26.20 18.36 1.48
C ILE A 97 27.68 18.78 1.43
N LEU A 98 28.28 18.60 0.27
CA LEU A 98 29.62 19.03 -0.13
C LEU A 98 29.51 20.11 -1.21
N ASP A 99 30.63 20.71 -1.62
CA ASP A 99 30.63 21.76 -2.64
C ASP A 99 30.16 21.25 -4.03
N ASP A 100 30.52 19.99 -4.36
CA ASP A 100 30.30 19.36 -5.67
C ASP A 100 29.50 18.05 -5.62
N ALA A 101 28.89 17.74 -4.46
CA ALA A 101 28.15 16.51 -4.26
C ALA A 101 27.30 16.56 -3.01
N TYR A 102 26.43 15.59 -2.82
CA TYR A 102 26.00 15.18 -1.48
C TYR A 102 26.27 13.69 -1.26
N ILE A 103 26.45 13.34 0.02
CA ILE A 103 26.65 11.97 0.46
C ILE A 103 25.42 11.56 1.29
N ALA A 104 24.96 10.34 1.11
CA ALA A 104 23.94 9.73 1.96
C ALA A 104 24.44 8.40 2.51
N GLU A 105 24.25 8.19 3.81
CA GLU A 105 24.46 6.92 4.49
C GLU A 105 23.14 6.40 5.00
N ILE A 106 22.78 5.20 4.60
CA ILE A 106 21.50 4.57 4.83
C ILE A 106 21.68 3.23 5.52
N ALA A 107 20.88 2.96 6.56
CA ALA A 107 20.78 1.66 7.18
C ALA A 107 19.31 1.23 7.19
N ILE A 108 19.01 0.14 6.47
CA ILE A 108 17.67 -0.43 6.35
C ILE A 108 17.67 -1.77 7.07
N PRO A 109 16.86 -1.93 8.14
CA PRO A 109 16.75 -3.22 8.80
C PRO A 109 16.25 -4.29 7.84
N LEU A 110 16.84 -5.48 7.84
CA LEU A 110 16.38 -6.59 7.00
C LEU A 110 14.94 -7.00 7.32
N THR A 111 14.45 -6.67 8.52
CA THR A 111 13.04 -6.83 8.90
C THR A 111 12.07 -5.89 8.19
N ALA A 112 12.56 -4.81 7.56
CA ALA A 112 11.75 -3.94 6.71
C ALA A 112 11.43 -4.59 5.36
N PHE A 113 12.24 -5.56 4.95
CA PHE A 113 12.05 -6.31 3.73
C PHE A 113 11.35 -7.64 3.99
N LYS A 114 10.65 -8.13 2.98
CA LYS A 114 10.19 -9.52 2.90
C LYS A 114 10.98 -10.23 1.83
N PHE A 115 11.63 -11.32 2.22
CA PHE A 115 12.44 -12.14 1.33
C PHE A 115 12.47 -13.57 1.84
N ARG A 116 12.99 -14.51 1.03
CA ARG A 116 13.13 -15.91 1.43
C ARG A 116 14.41 -16.14 2.21
N GLU A 117 14.34 -17.03 3.18
CA GLU A 117 15.52 -17.55 3.85
C GLU A 117 16.44 -18.21 2.83
N GLY A 118 17.73 -17.96 2.94
CA GLY A 118 18.74 -18.48 2.02
C GLY A 118 18.81 -17.79 0.66
N GLU A 119 18.08 -16.68 0.47
CA GLU A 119 18.14 -15.91 -0.78
C GLU A 119 19.53 -15.30 -0.96
N THR A 120 20.06 -15.43 -2.18
CA THR A 120 21.39 -14.91 -2.56
C THR A 120 21.30 -13.80 -3.60
N LYS A 121 20.11 -13.49 -4.09
CA LYS A 121 19.93 -12.56 -5.19
C LYS A 121 18.64 -11.79 -5.02
N TRP A 122 18.73 -10.47 -5.17
CA TRP A 122 17.58 -9.57 -5.38
C TRP A 122 17.73 -8.88 -6.73
N ARG A 123 16.68 -8.21 -7.18
CA ARG A 123 16.78 -7.24 -8.26
C ARG A 123 16.82 -5.85 -7.67
N PHE A 124 17.62 -5.00 -8.30
CA PHE A 124 17.89 -3.65 -7.84
C PHE A 124 17.85 -2.67 -9.01
N ASN A 125 17.40 -1.48 -8.76
CA ASN A 125 17.62 -0.29 -9.57
C ASN A 125 17.69 0.93 -8.67
N SER A 126 18.21 2.03 -9.18
CA SER A 126 18.13 3.34 -8.55
C SER A 126 17.75 4.38 -9.58
N TYR A 127 17.09 5.43 -9.15
CA TYR A 127 16.90 6.62 -9.96
C TYR A 127 17.20 7.88 -9.16
N GLN A 128 17.65 8.90 -9.87
CA GLN A 128 17.98 10.22 -9.36
C GLN A 128 17.21 11.26 -10.17
N PHE A 129 16.65 12.25 -9.47
CA PHE A 129 16.24 13.51 -10.06
C PHE A 129 17.31 14.53 -9.76
N ASP A 130 17.88 15.11 -10.83
CA ASP A 130 18.81 16.22 -10.79
C ASP A 130 18.10 17.46 -11.33
N THR A 131 17.75 18.36 -10.44
CA THR A 131 17.01 19.57 -10.81
C THR A 131 17.93 20.66 -11.35
N GLN A 132 19.24 20.61 -11.06
CA GLN A 132 20.23 21.58 -11.56
C GLN A 132 20.45 21.40 -13.06
N ASP A 133 20.43 20.15 -13.55
CA ASP A 133 20.57 19.79 -14.95
C ASP A 133 19.25 19.43 -15.62
N ASN A 134 18.15 19.41 -14.84
CA ASN A 134 16.83 18.94 -15.29
C ASN A 134 16.89 17.52 -15.89
N GLU A 135 17.65 16.65 -15.23
CA GLU A 135 17.89 15.27 -15.66
C GLU A 135 17.23 14.25 -14.75
N GLN A 136 16.92 13.11 -15.34
CA GLN A 136 16.50 11.91 -14.65
C GLN A 136 17.47 10.78 -15.00
N ASN A 137 18.21 10.33 -14.02
CA ASN A 137 19.24 9.31 -14.17
C ASN A 137 18.79 8.00 -13.52
N THR A 138 19.10 6.87 -14.15
CA THR A 138 18.84 5.53 -13.64
C THR A 138 20.09 4.66 -13.74
N TRP A 139 20.27 3.75 -12.78
CA TRP A 139 21.39 2.80 -12.84
C TRP A 139 21.22 1.83 -14.01
N MET A 140 20.04 1.22 -14.15
CA MET A 140 19.70 0.41 -15.33
C MET A 140 18.95 1.29 -16.32
N ASN A 141 19.31 1.17 -17.61
CA ASN A 141 18.66 1.93 -18.66
C ASN A 141 17.17 1.57 -18.79
N ILE A 142 16.31 2.57 -18.71
CA ILE A 142 14.86 2.44 -18.86
C ILE A 142 14.44 3.24 -20.10
N PRO A 143 13.69 2.65 -21.06
CA PRO A 143 13.18 3.39 -22.22
C PRO A 143 12.30 4.58 -21.80
N GLN A 144 12.40 5.70 -22.53
CA GLN A 144 11.66 6.94 -22.18
C GLN A 144 10.13 6.80 -22.15
N ASN A 145 9.58 5.81 -22.85
CA ASN A 145 8.16 5.52 -22.85
C ASN A 145 7.73 4.63 -21.68
N GLN A 146 8.62 4.35 -20.74
CA GLN A 146 8.36 3.57 -19.53
C GLN A 146 8.51 4.47 -18.30
N TYR A 147 7.84 4.08 -17.20
CA TYR A 147 8.05 4.76 -15.94
C TYR A 147 9.45 4.49 -15.38
N ILE A 148 10.07 5.51 -14.80
CA ILE A 148 11.42 5.46 -14.19
C ILE A 148 11.54 4.38 -13.09
N PHE A 149 10.44 3.90 -12.58
CA PHE A 149 10.33 2.85 -11.57
C PHE A 149 9.83 1.50 -12.13
N SER A 150 9.88 1.31 -13.46
CA SER A 150 9.44 0.05 -14.08
C SER A 150 10.31 -1.11 -13.64
N LEU A 151 9.70 -2.14 -13.03
CA LEU A 151 10.39 -3.33 -12.55
C LEU A 151 10.82 -4.28 -13.67
N ALA A 152 10.46 -3.99 -14.93
CA ALA A 152 10.96 -4.74 -16.07
C ALA A 152 12.47 -4.54 -16.28
N TYR A 153 13.00 -3.37 -15.90
CA TYR A 153 14.36 -2.91 -16.18
C TYR A 153 15.17 -2.80 -14.88
N MET A 154 15.33 -3.89 -14.17
CA MET A 154 16.16 -3.96 -12.97
C MET A 154 17.36 -4.85 -13.18
N GLY A 155 18.48 -4.46 -12.61
CA GLY A 155 19.70 -5.27 -12.56
C GLY A 155 19.65 -6.29 -11.42
N GLU A 156 20.65 -7.16 -11.38
CA GLU A 156 20.81 -8.16 -10.31
C GLU A 156 21.71 -7.62 -9.20
N MET A 157 21.30 -7.79 -7.96
CA MET A 157 22.13 -7.58 -6.78
C MET A 157 22.38 -8.95 -6.14
N ILE A 158 23.66 -9.35 -6.08
CA ILE A 158 24.09 -10.65 -5.59
C ILE A 158 24.72 -10.47 -4.21
N PHE A 159 24.25 -11.24 -3.25
CA PHE A 159 24.80 -11.28 -1.88
C PHE A 159 25.95 -12.26 -1.81
N GLU A 160 27.05 -11.88 -1.16
CA GLU A 160 28.22 -12.75 -0.94
C GLU A 160 27.92 -13.99 -0.09
N LYS A 161 26.90 -13.89 0.77
CA LYS A 161 26.40 -14.99 1.62
C LYS A 161 24.88 -15.03 1.50
N PRO A 162 24.28 -16.22 1.66
CA PRO A 162 22.83 -16.34 1.74
C PRO A 162 22.28 -15.49 2.90
N LEU A 163 21.19 -14.79 2.63
CA LEU A 163 20.46 -14.04 3.65
C LEU A 163 19.84 -15.00 4.67
N GLY A 164 19.95 -14.67 5.94
CA GLY A 164 19.30 -15.40 7.03
C GLY A 164 17.78 -15.19 7.03
N LYS A 165 17.13 -15.69 8.09
CA LYS A 165 15.70 -15.42 8.29
C LYS A 165 15.48 -13.93 8.49
N SER A 166 14.61 -13.37 7.71
CA SER A 166 13.94 -12.13 8.10
C SER A 166 13.17 -12.44 9.38
N ARG A 167 13.70 -12.02 10.52
CA ARG A 167 12.94 -12.09 11.78
C ARG A 167 11.84 -11.06 11.66
N ALA A 168 10.69 -11.48 11.18
CA ALA A 168 9.54 -10.64 11.18
C ALA A 168 9.11 -10.42 12.63
N PRO A 169 9.08 -9.19 13.12
CA PRO A 169 8.72 -8.93 14.49
C PRO A 169 7.25 -9.27 14.72
N ILE A 170 6.95 -9.84 15.88
CA ILE A 170 5.61 -9.75 16.43
C ILE A 170 5.48 -8.29 16.89
N ALA A 171 4.54 -7.55 16.33
CA ALA A 171 4.22 -6.22 16.78
C ALA A 171 2.85 -6.25 17.47
N ILE A 172 2.79 -5.70 18.69
CA ILE A 172 1.53 -5.50 19.43
C ILE A 172 1.49 -4.02 19.79
N ILE A 173 0.43 -3.35 19.42
CA ILE A 173 0.26 -1.91 19.56
C ILE A 173 -1.06 -1.67 20.30
N PRO A 174 -1.07 -1.67 21.65
CA PRO A 174 -2.25 -1.24 22.41
C PRO A 174 -2.37 0.28 22.36
N TYR A 175 -3.57 0.79 22.37
CA TYR A 175 -3.85 2.22 22.45
C TYR A 175 -5.08 2.56 23.26
N ILE A 176 -5.07 3.78 23.78
CA ILE A 176 -6.20 4.42 24.45
C ILE A 176 -6.43 5.74 23.71
N ASN A 177 -7.63 5.95 23.23
CA ASN A 177 -8.05 7.20 22.63
C ASN A 177 -9.05 7.92 23.53
N THR A 178 -8.84 9.22 23.74
CA THR A 178 -9.77 10.07 24.46
C THR A 178 -10.19 11.21 23.54
N PHE A 179 -11.47 11.34 23.31
CA PHE A 179 -12.06 12.43 22.54
C PHE A 179 -12.92 13.29 23.45
N SER A 180 -12.71 14.62 23.37
CA SER A 180 -13.56 15.61 24.02
C SER A 180 -13.88 16.71 23.01
N GLY A 181 -15.14 16.89 22.72
CA GLY A 181 -15.61 17.89 21.76
C GLY A 181 -16.86 18.60 22.25
N ASN A 182 -16.98 19.90 21.96
CA ASN A 182 -18.17 20.68 22.18
C ASN A 182 -18.75 21.12 20.83
N ASP A 183 -20.01 20.79 20.62
CA ASP A 183 -20.80 21.29 19.52
C ASP A 183 -21.57 22.51 20.02
N PHE A 184 -21.09 23.70 19.66
CA PHE A 184 -21.69 24.96 20.11
C PHE A 184 -22.98 25.29 19.36
N GLU A 185 -23.20 24.68 18.20
CA GLU A 185 -24.42 24.89 17.41
C GLU A 185 -25.60 24.16 18.01
N ASN A 186 -25.38 22.92 18.47
CA ASN A 186 -26.39 22.08 19.08
C ASN A 186 -26.31 22.06 20.62
N ASN A 187 -25.40 22.86 21.21
CA ASN A 187 -25.16 22.95 22.65
C ASN A 187 -24.96 21.57 23.32
N SER A 188 -24.21 20.70 22.65
CA SER A 188 -23.92 19.34 23.11
C SER A 188 -22.42 19.13 23.31
N SER A 189 -22.06 18.31 24.30
CA SER A 189 -20.68 17.90 24.53
C SER A 189 -20.57 16.39 24.40
N VAL A 190 -19.53 15.94 23.70
CA VAL A 190 -19.22 14.52 23.56
C VAL A 190 -17.89 14.24 24.23
N ASN A 191 -17.87 13.34 25.18
CA ASN A 191 -16.65 12.81 25.80
C ASN A 191 -16.66 11.30 25.58
N ASP A 192 -15.62 10.78 24.93
CA ASP A 192 -15.50 9.37 24.62
C ASP A 192 -14.11 8.85 24.98
N VAL A 193 -14.03 7.62 25.48
CA VAL A 193 -12.78 6.92 25.78
C VAL A 193 -12.85 5.55 25.15
N LYS A 194 -11.98 5.31 24.15
CA LYS A 194 -11.90 4.03 23.43
C LYS A 194 -10.60 3.33 23.76
N PHE A 195 -10.69 2.02 23.97
CA PHE A 195 -9.56 1.12 24.12
C PHE A 195 -9.51 0.19 22.92
N GLY A 196 -8.33 -0.01 22.37
CA GLY A 196 -8.16 -0.89 21.24
C GLY A 196 -6.72 -1.39 21.13
N GLY A 197 -6.45 -2.11 20.08
CA GLY A 197 -5.11 -2.58 19.80
C GLY A 197 -4.99 -3.29 18.46
N ASP A 198 -3.79 -3.21 17.91
CA ASP A 198 -3.37 -3.92 16.71
C ASP A 198 -2.31 -4.96 17.06
N ALA A 199 -2.34 -6.10 16.40
CA ALA A 199 -1.30 -7.11 16.47
C ALA A 199 -0.93 -7.59 15.08
N LYS A 200 0.37 -7.74 14.83
CA LYS A 200 0.91 -8.24 13.59
C LYS A 200 1.81 -9.42 13.85
N PHE A 201 1.54 -10.51 13.18
CA PHE A 201 2.28 -11.75 13.27
C PHE A 201 2.80 -12.13 11.88
N ALA A 202 4.10 -12.33 11.75
CA ALA A 202 4.64 -12.94 10.56
C ALA A 202 4.41 -14.44 10.55
N ILE A 203 3.92 -14.96 9.46
CA ILE A 203 3.72 -16.39 9.24
C ILE A 203 4.72 -16.83 8.17
N GLY A 204 5.77 -17.53 8.59
CA GLY A 204 6.91 -17.84 7.73
C GLY A 204 7.63 -16.55 7.28
N ASN A 205 8.16 -16.56 6.07
CA ASN A 205 8.96 -15.44 5.55
C ASN A 205 8.17 -14.49 4.62
N SER A 206 6.91 -14.82 4.28
CA SER A 206 6.22 -14.14 3.18
C SER A 206 4.75 -13.83 3.44
N MET A 207 4.20 -14.30 4.54
CA MET A 207 2.81 -14.07 4.93
C MET A 207 2.74 -13.27 6.23
N ASN A 208 1.71 -12.44 6.39
CA ASN A 208 1.38 -11.75 7.63
C ASN A 208 -0.05 -12.04 8.04
N LEU A 209 -0.25 -12.19 9.34
CA LEU A 209 -1.53 -12.10 9.98
C LEU A 209 -1.59 -10.77 10.77
N ASP A 210 -2.47 -9.89 10.36
CA ASP A 210 -2.79 -8.64 11.04
C ASP A 210 -4.14 -8.82 11.73
N VAL A 211 -4.22 -8.44 12.99
CA VAL A 211 -5.44 -8.48 13.80
C VAL A 211 -5.65 -7.11 14.43
N THR A 212 -6.88 -6.62 14.41
CA THR A 212 -7.26 -5.35 15.04
C THR A 212 -8.50 -5.53 15.89
N ILE A 213 -8.56 -4.84 17.02
CA ILE A 213 -9.73 -4.79 17.92
C ILE A 213 -9.99 -3.32 18.22
N ASN A 214 -11.22 -2.89 17.96
CA ASN A 214 -11.66 -1.50 18.16
C ASN A 214 -10.63 -0.48 17.61
N PRO A 215 -10.27 -0.55 16.31
CA PRO A 215 -9.18 0.24 15.75
C PRO A 215 -9.47 1.72 15.85
N ASP A 216 -8.48 2.46 16.29
CA ASP A 216 -8.50 3.92 16.28
C ASP A 216 -7.88 4.46 15.00
N PHE A 217 -8.66 5.18 14.22
CA PHE A 217 -8.20 5.84 13.01
C PHE A 217 -8.04 7.36 13.16
N SER A 218 -8.13 7.89 14.38
CA SER A 218 -8.01 9.32 14.67
C SER A 218 -6.62 9.90 14.33
N GLN A 219 -5.58 9.06 14.33
CA GLN A 219 -4.21 9.46 13.96
C GLN A 219 -3.96 9.45 12.44
N VAL A 220 -4.93 8.99 11.66
CA VAL A 220 -4.82 9.05 10.21
C VAL A 220 -4.85 10.51 9.78
N GLU A 221 -3.86 10.93 8.98
CA GLU A 221 -3.85 12.28 8.43
C GLU A 221 -5.18 12.58 7.73
N VAL A 222 -5.72 13.77 8.00
CA VAL A 222 -6.95 14.24 7.35
C VAL A 222 -6.74 14.24 5.84
N ASP A 223 -7.69 13.67 5.11
CA ASP A 223 -7.67 13.68 3.66
C ASP A 223 -7.73 15.12 3.14
N GLN A 224 -7.10 15.35 1.99
CA GLN A 224 -7.23 16.63 1.32
C GLN A 224 -8.69 16.87 0.96
N GLN A 225 -9.18 18.06 1.24
CA GLN A 225 -10.53 18.45 0.83
C GLN A 225 -10.61 18.51 -0.69
N ILE A 226 -11.35 17.60 -1.29
CA ILE A 226 -11.56 17.52 -2.74
C ILE A 226 -13.02 17.85 -3.03
N THR A 227 -13.26 18.88 -3.85
CA THR A 227 -14.59 19.16 -4.37
C THR A 227 -14.92 18.17 -5.48
N ASN A 228 -15.90 17.29 -5.27
CA ASN A 228 -16.33 16.34 -6.28
C ASN A 228 -17.25 17.02 -7.30
N LEU A 229 -16.72 17.29 -8.47
CA LEU A 229 -17.47 17.83 -9.61
C LEU A 229 -17.97 16.72 -10.57
N THR A 230 -17.75 15.46 -10.23
CA THR A 230 -18.13 14.30 -11.06
C THR A 230 -19.22 13.49 -10.37
N ARG A 231 -19.91 12.65 -11.14
CA ARG A 231 -20.89 11.67 -10.63
C ARG A 231 -20.25 10.44 -9.98
N PHE A 232 -18.93 10.30 -10.04
CA PHE A 232 -18.22 9.15 -9.53
C PHE A 232 -17.75 9.41 -8.10
N GLU A 233 -17.71 8.37 -7.28
CA GLU A 233 -17.15 8.43 -5.93
C GLU A 233 -15.67 8.81 -5.99
N ILE A 234 -15.22 9.70 -5.09
CA ILE A 234 -13.81 10.05 -4.97
C ILE A 234 -13.07 8.87 -4.36
N SER A 235 -12.11 8.32 -5.10
CA SER A 235 -11.22 7.30 -4.59
C SER A 235 -10.05 7.96 -3.86
N LEU A 236 -10.10 7.97 -2.53
CA LEU A 236 -9.01 8.45 -1.68
C LEU A 236 -8.06 7.29 -1.34
N PRO A 237 -6.75 7.55 -1.24
CA PRO A 237 -5.79 6.52 -0.87
C PRO A 237 -6.08 5.98 0.55
N GLU A 238 -5.88 4.68 0.76
CA GLU A 238 -5.98 4.08 2.08
C GLU A 238 -4.80 4.52 2.95
N ARG A 239 -5.09 4.95 4.17
CA ARG A 239 -4.09 5.44 5.14
C ARG A 239 -4.10 4.65 6.45
N ARG A 240 -5.13 3.84 6.68
CA ARG A 240 -5.26 3.03 7.89
C ARG A 240 -4.30 1.85 7.82
N GLN A 241 -3.36 1.75 8.75
CA GLN A 241 -2.26 0.76 8.76
C GLN A 241 -2.74 -0.68 8.56
N PHE A 242 -3.88 -1.04 9.16
CA PHE A 242 -4.46 -2.36 9.00
C PHE A 242 -4.75 -2.75 7.55
N PHE A 243 -5.03 -1.79 6.65
CA PHE A 243 -5.37 -2.05 5.26
C PHE A 243 -4.22 -1.83 4.26
N ILE A 244 -3.10 -1.25 4.69
CA ILE A 244 -2.03 -0.79 3.76
C ILE A 244 -1.22 -1.94 3.18
N GLU A 245 -0.71 -2.84 4.02
CA GLU A 245 0.20 -3.87 3.55
C GLU A 245 -0.51 -4.89 2.64
N ASN A 246 0.07 -5.21 1.48
CA ASN A 246 -0.55 -6.01 0.43
C ASN A 246 -1.95 -5.50 0.00
N SER A 247 -2.21 -4.20 0.10
CA SER A 247 -3.50 -3.60 -0.32
C SER A 247 -3.80 -3.83 -1.80
N ASP A 248 -2.78 -3.92 -2.63
CA ASP A 248 -2.86 -4.25 -4.05
C ASP A 248 -3.56 -5.60 -4.29
N LEU A 249 -3.30 -6.58 -3.43
CA LEU A 249 -3.89 -7.92 -3.54
C LEU A 249 -5.42 -7.91 -3.39
N PHE A 250 -5.97 -6.93 -2.68
CA PHE A 250 -7.41 -6.77 -2.47
C PHE A 250 -8.04 -5.70 -3.37
N GLY A 251 -7.31 -4.62 -3.64
CA GLY A 251 -7.85 -3.41 -4.28
C GLY A 251 -7.48 -3.24 -5.76
N ASP A 252 -6.52 -4.01 -6.29
CA ASP A 252 -6.10 -3.88 -7.69
C ASP A 252 -6.89 -4.80 -8.63
N PHE A 253 -8.23 -4.67 -8.59
CA PHE A 253 -9.16 -5.35 -9.48
C PHE A 253 -9.93 -4.34 -10.32
N GLY A 254 -10.20 -4.70 -11.58
CA GLY A 254 -10.89 -3.83 -12.51
C GLY A 254 -10.12 -2.54 -12.82
N ASN A 255 -10.83 -1.47 -13.00
CA ASN A 255 -10.25 -0.14 -13.19
C ASN A 255 -11.17 0.96 -12.62
N SER A 256 -10.66 2.19 -12.50
CA SER A 256 -11.40 3.31 -11.92
C SER A 256 -12.56 3.84 -12.80
N ARG A 257 -12.60 3.48 -14.09
CA ARG A 257 -13.67 3.92 -15.01
C ARG A 257 -14.84 2.96 -15.03
N ASP A 258 -14.54 1.66 -15.14
CA ASP A 258 -15.56 0.64 -15.43
C ASP A 258 -16.01 -0.07 -14.16
N GLY A 259 -15.18 -0.12 -13.15
CA GLY A 259 -15.53 -0.66 -11.84
C GLY A 259 -14.32 -1.12 -11.03
N ASN A 260 -14.26 -0.67 -9.80
CA ASN A 260 -13.38 -1.20 -8.77
C ASN A 260 -14.27 -1.90 -7.72
N PRO A 261 -14.25 -3.24 -7.66
CA PRO A 261 -15.18 -3.98 -6.82
C PRO A 261 -14.89 -3.83 -5.32
N PHE A 262 -13.65 -3.57 -4.92
CA PHE A 262 -13.27 -3.44 -3.52
C PHE A 262 -12.57 -2.12 -3.23
N PHE A 263 -13.10 -1.40 -2.26
CA PHE A 263 -12.52 -0.17 -1.75
C PHE A 263 -12.56 -0.19 -0.22
N SER A 264 -11.41 -0.42 0.41
CA SER A 264 -11.29 -0.60 1.86
C SER A 264 -11.84 0.58 2.67
N ARG A 265 -11.74 1.81 2.15
CA ARG A 265 -12.24 3.02 2.81
C ARG A 265 -13.77 3.05 3.02
N ARG A 266 -14.52 2.21 2.32
CA ARG A 266 -15.97 2.02 2.59
C ARG A 266 -16.24 1.24 3.88
N ILE A 267 -15.26 0.47 4.37
CA ILE A 267 -15.38 -0.22 5.65
C ILE A 267 -15.15 0.81 6.76
N GLY A 268 -16.10 0.95 7.66
CA GLY A 268 -16.10 1.98 8.72
C GLY A 268 -16.87 3.25 8.35
N ILE A 269 -17.63 3.20 7.24
CA ILE A 269 -18.56 4.26 6.83
C ILE A 269 -19.92 3.60 6.55
N ALA A 270 -21.00 4.20 7.07
CA ALA A 270 -22.35 3.74 6.80
C ALA A 270 -23.26 4.93 6.44
N LYS A 271 -24.41 4.64 5.86
CA LYS A 271 -25.46 5.63 5.66
C LYS A 271 -26.46 5.52 6.80
N ASN A 272 -26.77 6.66 7.42
CA ASN A 272 -27.83 6.74 8.44
C ASN A 272 -29.22 6.72 7.79
N LYS A 273 -30.29 6.71 8.60
CA LYS A 273 -31.68 6.75 8.15
C LYS A 273 -32.04 7.94 7.24
N ASN A 274 -31.27 9.02 7.26
CA ASN A 274 -31.45 10.20 6.42
C ASN A 274 -30.66 10.09 5.09
N GLY A 275 -29.86 9.03 4.90
CA GLY A 275 -28.99 8.84 3.74
C GLY A 275 -27.65 9.55 3.81
N GLU A 276 -27.32 10.15 4.97
CA GLU A 276 -26.03 10.82 5.21
C GLU A 276 -24.97 9.79 5.53
N SER A 277 -23.74 10.01 5.02
CA SER A 277 -22.60 9.17 5.33
C SER A 277 -22.04 9.54 6.70
N ILE A 278 -22.04 8.62 7.63
CA ILE A 278 -21.47 8.77 8.96
C ILE A 278 -20.44 7.68 9.25
N GLU A 279 -19.57 7.95 10.19
CA GLU A 279 -18.62 6.96 10.69
C GLU A 279 -19.34 5.81 11.38
N ASN A 280 -18.91 4.58 11.09
CA ASN A 280 -19.39 3.36 11.71
C ASN A 280 -18.20 2.56 12.27
N GLY A 281 -18.15 2.40 13.58
CA GLY A 281 -17.06 1.75 14.29
C GLY A 281 -16.75 0.34 13.77
N ILE A 282 -15.49 -0.06 13.86
CA ILE A 282 -15.04 -1.42 13.60
C ILE A 282 -14.83 -2.11 14.95
N VAL A 283 -15.55 -3.21 15.21
CA VAL A 283 -15.39 -4.02 16.43
C VAL A 283 -14.06 -4.77 16.40
N ALA A 284 -13.82 -5.49 15.31
CA ALA A 284 -12.61 -6.27 15.12
C ALA A 284 -12.37 -6.59 13.65
N GLY A 285 -11.13 -6.88 13.31
CA GLY A 285 -10.73 -7.32 12.00
C GLY A 285 -9.55 -8.28 12.03
N ALA A 286 -9.48 -9.16 11.04
CA ALA A 286 -8.34 -10.02 10.82
C ALA A 286 -8.01 -10.05 9.32
N ARG A 287 -6.72 -10.02 9.00
CA ARG A 287 -6.22 -10.06 7.63
C ARG A 287 -5.00 -10.97 7.53
N LEU A 288 -5.12 -12.01 6.75
CA LEU A 288 -4.01 -12.88 6.35
C LEU A 288 -3.63 -12.53 4.91
N SER A 289 -2.40 -12.13 4.66
CA SER A 289 -1.98 -11.75 3.31
C SER A 289 -0.51 -12.01 3.04
N GLY A 290 -0.16 -12.30 1.79
CA GLY A 290 1.22 -12.49 1.36
C GLY A 290 1.40 -13.56 0.29
N LYS A 291 2.62 -14.07 0.18
CA LYS A 291 2.98 -15.11 -0.80
C LYS A 291 2.98 -16.49 -0.13
N LEU A 292 2.21 -17.42 -0.68
CA LEU A 292 2.27 -18.83 -0.32
C LEU A 292 3.50 -19.51 -0.94
N ASN A 293 3.85 -19.14 -2.17
CA ASN A 293 5.03 -19.58 -2.89
C ASN A 293 5.45 -18.53 -3.92
N ASN A 294 6.39 -18.87 -4.81
CA ASN A 294 6.95 -17.97 -5.82
C ASN A 294 5.91 -17.37 -6.77
N ASN A 295 4.84 -18.08 -7.02
CA ASN A 295 3.87 -17.75 -8.05
C ASN A 295 2.47 -17.48 -7.50
N LEU A 296 2.21 -17.80 -6.23
CA LEU A 296 0.88 -17.73 -5.64
C LEU A 296 0.86 -16.77 -4.45
N ARG A 297 -0.01 -15.77 -4.53
CA ARG A 297 -0.35 -14.86 -3.42
C ARG A 297 -1.76 -15.15 -2.93
N LEU A 298 -1.97 -15.03 -1.64
CA LEU A 298 -3.25 -15.20 -0.97
C LEU A 298 -3.54 -13.99 -0.08
N GLY A 299 -4.77 -13.50 -0.14
CA GLY A 299 -5.32 -12.53 0.76
C GLY A 299 -6.67 -12.99 1.30
N ILE A 300 -6.84 -12.96 2.63
CA ILE A 300 -8.11 -13.17 3.31
C ILE A 300 -8.27 -12.04 4.29
N LEU A 301 -9.40 -11.33 4.20
CA LEU A 301 -9.77 -10.22 5.09
C LEU A 301 -11.16 -10.49 5.65
N SER A 302 -11.35 -10.26 6.94
CA SER A 302 -12.67 -10.23 7.56
C SER A 302 -12.71 -9.11 8.60
N VAL A 303 -13.71 -8.23 8.49
CA VAL A 303 -13.88 -7.07 9.36
C VAL A 303 -15.33 -7.00 9.80
N GLN A 304 -15.54 -6.89 11.10
CA GLN A 304 -16.84 -6.72 11.74
C GLN A 304 -17.03 -5.25 12.12
N THR A 305 -18.14 -4.64 11.64
CA THR A 305 -18.52 -3.29 12.04
C THR A 305 -19.54 -3.30 13.19
N GLU A 306 -19.63 -2.20 13.89
CA GLU A 306 -20.61 -1.98 14.95
C GLU A 306 -22.02 -1.83 14.40
N GLU A 307 -23.02 -1.99 15.29
CA GLU A 307 -24.40 -1.61 15.03
C GLU A 307 -24.69 -0.24 15.66
N ASP A 308 -25.49 0.57 14.97
CA ASP A 308 -26.07 1.80 15.55
C ASP A 308 -27.58 1.82 15.29
N ILE A 309 -28.32 1.34 16.26
CA ILE A 309 -29.78 1.21 16.17
C ILE A 309 -30.47 2.58 16.04
N ALA A 310 -29.92 3.63 16.69
CA ALA A 310 -30.49 4.98 16.66
C ALA A 310 -30.43 5.59 15.25
N ASN A 311 -29.40 5.27 14.50
CA ASN A 311 -29.16 5.71 13.13
C ASN A 311 -29.59 4.67 12.08
N GLU A 312 -30.20 3.54 12.48
CA GLU A 312 -30.63 2.44 11.62
C GLU A 312 -29.47 1.81 10.84
N ILE A 313 -28.31 1.64 11.48
CA ILE A 313 -27.12 1.03 10.89
C ILE A 313 -26.96 -0.39 11.42
N PRO A 314 -26.96 -1.42 10.56
CA PRO A 314 -26.78 -2.80 10.99
C PRO A 314 -25.31 -3.11 11.25
N ALA A 315 -25.04 -4.00 12.21
CA ALA A 315 -23.73 -4.63 12.28
C ALA A 315 -23.48 -5.47 11.02
N THR A 316 -22.36 -5.28 10.35
CA THR A 316 -22.01 -6.00 9.12
C THR A 316 -20.67 -6.70 9.21
N ASN A 317 -20.59 -7.88 8.61
CA ASN A 317 -19.33 -8.54 8.34
C ASN A 317 -18.91 -8.26 6.88
N ASN A 318 -17.69 -7.76 6.70
CA ASN A 318 -17.08 -7.51 5.41
C ASN A 318 -15.93 -8.49 5.23
N SER A 319 -16.09 -9.46 4.34
CA SER A 319 -15.08 -10.50 4.07
C SER A 319 -14.62 -10.42 2.63
N VAL A 320 -13.31 -10.59 2.42
CA VAL A 320 -12.70 -10.61 1.08
C VAL A 320 -11.72 -11.77 0.99
N VAL A 321 -11.79 -12.51 -0.09
CA VAL A 321 -10.78 -13.51 -0.47
C VAL A 321 -10.21 -13.13 -1.83
N ALA A 322 -8.90 -13.00 -1.90
CA ALA A 322 -8.17 -12.70 -3.13
C ALA A 322 -7.06 -13.73 -3.33
N ILE A 323 -6.98 -14.26 -4.54
CA ILE A 323 -5.95 -15.23 -4.94
C ILE A 323 -5.33 -14.69 -6.22
N GLN A 324 -4.01 -14.58 -6.27
CA GLN A 324 -3.30 -14.15 -7.45
C GLN A 324 -2.22 -15.16 -7.82
N GLN A 325 -2.35 -15.74 -9.02
CA GLN A 325 -1.39 -16.67 -9.59
C GLN A 325 -0.56 -15.96 -10.66
N LYS A 326 0.75 -15.91 -10.47
CA LYS A 326 1.70 -15.46 -11.50
C LYS A 326 1.72 -16.45 -12.65
N LEU A 327 1.67 -15.94 -13.87
CA LEU A 327 1.79 -16.64 -15.13
C LEU A 327 2.94 -16.06 -15.93
N PHE A 328 3.69 -16.90 -16.61
CA PHE A 328 4.83 -16.47 -17.41
C PHE A 328 5.84 -15.62 -16.62
N SER A 329 6.48 -14.64 -17.27
CA SER A 329 7.49 -13.78 -16.63
C SER A 329 6.87 -12.80 -15.65
N ARG A 330 5.79 -12.08 -16.04
CA ARG A 330 5.23 -10.95 -15.29
C ARG A 330 3.70 -10.88 -15.32
N SER A 331 3.03 -11.69 -16.12
CA SER A 331 1.57 -11.76 -16.16
C SER A 331 1.02 -12.43 -14.91
N ASN A 332 -0.23 -12.16 -14.58
CA ASN A 332 -0.94 -12.86 -13.51
C ASN A 332 -2.44 -13.01 -13.81
N ILE A 333 -3.05 -14.02 -13.22
CA ILE A 333 -4.49 -14.17 -13.12
C ILE A 333 -4.88 -14.05 -11.66
N SER A 334 -5.93 -13.29 -11.37
CA SER A 334 -6.40 -13.02 -10.03
C SER A 334 -7.88 -13.38 -9.90
N PHE A 335 -8.24 -13.98 -8.77
CA PHE A 335 -9.61 -14.25 -8.37
C PHE A 335 -9.96 -13.42 -7.15
N LEU A 336 -11.18 -12.86 -7.12
CA LEU A 336 -11.73 -12.07 -6.03
C LEU A 336 -13.11 -12.58 -5.63
N PHE A 337 -13.32 -12.72 -4.33
CA PHE A 337 -14.63 -12.90 -3.73
C PHE A 337 -14.81 -11.89 -2.60
N ILE A 338 -15.88 -11.12 -2.67
CA ILE A 338 -16.27 -10.16 -1.63
C ILE A 338 -17.63 -10.57 -1.07
N ASN A 339 -17.81 -10.48 0.23
CA ASN A 339 -19.08 -10.63 0.90
C ASN A 339 -19.25 -9.53 1.94
N LYS A 340 -20.25 -8.69 1.79
CA LYS A 340 -20.77 -7.82 2.83
C LYS A 340 -22.11 -8.35 3.27
N GLN A 341 -22.28 -8.63 4.57
CA GLN A 341 -23.51 -9.23 5.09
C GLN A 341 -23.86 -8.68 6.47
N ALA A 342 -25.12 -8.31 6.68
CA ALA A 342 -25.65 -8.01 8.01
C ALA A 342 -25.56 -9.27 8.89
N THR A 343 -25.09 -9.12 10.13
CA THR A 343 -24.84 -10.24 11.05
C THR A 343 -26.11 -10.69 11.82
N LYS A 344 -27.13 -9.84 11.81
CA LYS A 344 -28.43 -10.09 12.45
C LYS A 344 -29.55 -9.62 11.52
N ASP A 345 -30.77 -10.06 11.78
CA ASP A 345 -31.97 -9.46 11.18
C ASP A 345 -32.39 -8.25 12.03
N TYR A 346 -32.64 -7.14 11.35
CA TYR A 346 -33.12 -5.89 11.98
C TYR A 346 -34.44 -5.48 11.32
N ASN A 347 -35.34 -4.89 12.11
CA ASN A 347 -36.66 -4.46 11.63
C ASN A 347 -36.57 -3.35 10.58
N PHE A 348 -35.52 -2.52 10.61
CA PHE A 348 -35.26 -1.46 9.67
C PHE A 348 -34.49 -1.93 8.41
N LEU A 349 -33.94 -3.15 8.44
CA LEU A 349 -33.11 -3.65 7.35
C LEU A 349 -33.99 -4.08 6.17
N THR A 350 -33.80 -3.43 5.04
CA THR A 350 -34.48 -3.82 3.81
C THR A 350 -33.96 -5.16 3.29
N ARG A 351 -34.73 -5.83 2.43
CA ARG A 351 -34.26 -7.08 1.81
C ARG A 351 -32.99 -6.85 1.00
N GLU A 352 -32.85 -5.68 0.41
CA GLU A 352 -31.75 -5.26 -0.46
C GLU A 352 -30.43 -5.17 0.28
N ASP A 353 -30.48 -4.72 1.53
CA ASP A 353 -29.31 -4.44 2.37
C ASP A 353 -28.80 -5.64 3.16
N LYS A 354 -29.49 -6.79 3.08
CA LYS A 354 -29.10 -8.00 3.82
C LYS A 354 -27.72 -8.49 3.46
N TYR A 355 -27.38 -8.47 2.18
CA TYR A 355 -26.04 -8.80 1.69
C TYR A 355 -25.74 -8.20 0.32
N ASN A 356 -24.45 -8.03 0.07
CA ASN A 356 -23.89 -7.77 -1.26
C ASN A 356 -22.67 -8.67 -1.46
N ARG A 357 -22.61 -9.39 -2.58
CA ARG A 357 -21.50 -10.29 -2.91
C ARG A 357 -20.97 -9.98 -4.29
N VAL A 358 -19.65 -10.03 -4.45
CA VAL A 358 -19.00 -9.85 -5.76
C VAL A 358 -18.05 -11.02 -5.99
N ILE A 359 -18.08 -11.55 -7.21
CA ILE A 359 -17.08 -12.50 -7.71
C ILE A 359 -16.40 -11.85 -8.90
N GLY A 360 -15.08 -11.90 -8.95
CA GLY A 360 -14.29 -11.31 -10.01
C GLY A 360 -13.12 -12.20 -10.46
N ILE A 361 -12.78 -12.09 -11.72
CA ILE A 361 -11.57 -12.64 -12.31
C ILE A 361 -10.90 -11.55 -13.13
N ASP A 362 -9.63 -11.31 -12.87
CA ASP A 362 -8.79 -10.36 -13.61
C ASP A 362 -7.60 -11.09 -14.23
N TYR A 363 -7.25 -10.74 -15.45
CA TYR A 363 -6.01 -11.17 -16.09
C TYR A 363 -5.17 -9.94 -16.46
N ASN A 364 -3.99 -9.84 -15.85
CA ASN A 364 -3.02 -8.82 -16.16
C ASN A 364 -1.94 -9.40 -17.07
N LEU A 365 -1.92 -8.94 -18.31
CA LEU A 365 -0.88 -9.26 -19.27
C LEU A 365 0.31 -8.32 -19.08
N ALA A 366 1.52 -8.85 -18.90
CA ALA A 366 2.75 -8.09 -18.94
C ALA A 366 3.87 -8.96 -19.52
N SER A 367 4.41 -8.56 -20.68
CA SER A 367 5.56 -9.22 -21.27
C SER A 367 6.84 -8.93 -20.47
N ALA A 368 7.88 -9.75 -20.65
CA ALA A 368 9.13 -9.62 -19.90
C ALA A 368 9.75 -8.22 -20.01
N ASN A 369 9.73 -7.63 -21.20
CA ASN A 369 10.25 -6.29 -21.50
C ASN A 369 9.20 -5.18 -21.48
N ASN A 370 8.01 -5.46 -20.96
CA ASN A 370 6.88 -4.53 -20.89
C ASN A 370 6.41 -3.93 -22.23
N THR A 371 6.77 -4.56 -23.35
CA THR A 371 6.30 -4.13 -24.69
C THR A 371 4.80 -4.35 -24.85
N TRP A 372 4.31 -5.45 -24.28
CA TRP A 372 2.89 -5.79 -24.25
C TRP A 372 2.40 -5.76 -22.80
N ASN A 373 1.41 -4.93 -22.54
CA ASN A 373 0.68 -4.90 -21.28
C ASN A 373 -0.81 -4.67 -21.55
N GLY A 374 -1.64 -5.17 -20.65
CA GLY A 374 -3.09 -5.02 -20.75
C GLY A 374 -3.78 -5.65 -19.56
N ARG A 375 -5.03 -5.27 -19.34
CA ARG A 375 -5.89 -5.83 -18.29
C ARG A 375 -7.21 -6.25 -18.89
N TYR A 376 -7.63 -7.44 -18.53
CA TYR A 376 -8.93 -8.02 -18.87
C TYR A 376 -9.59 -8.47 -17.58
N PHE A 377 -10.86 -8.12 -17.39
CA PHE A 377 -11.57 -8.49 -16.16
C PHE A 377 -13.04 -8.77 -16.43
N ILE A 378 -13.62 -9.58 -15.54
CA ILE A 378 -15.05 -9.85 -15.50
C ILE A 378 -15.45 -9.93 -14.02
N HIS A 379 -16.41 -9.08 -13.64
CA HIS A 379 -16.95 -9.02 -12.28
C HIS A 379 -18.46 -9.17 -12.30
N LYS A 380 -19.00 -9.85 -11.29
CA LYS A 380 -20.44 -10.01 -11.12
C LYS A 380 -20.84 -9.74 -9.68
N SER A 381 -21.79 -8.83 -9.50
CA SER A 381 -22.41 -8.53 -8.21
C SER A 381 -23.70 -9.33 -8.02
N PHE A 382 -23.99 -9.70 -6.77
CA PHE A 382 -25.18 -10.41 -6.32
C PHE A 382 -25.74 -9.71 -5.09
N SER A 383 -26.99 -9.31 -5.14
CA SER A 383 -27.77 -8.81 -4.00
C SER A 383 -29.17 -9.43 -4.00
N PRO A 384 -29.94 -9.38 -2.92
CA PRO A 384 -31.25 -10.06 -2.84
C PRO A 384 -32.30 -9.58 -3.85
N THR A 385 -32.13 -8.38 -4.41
CA THR A 385 -33.09 -7.76 -5.35
C THR A 385 -32.63 -7.73 -6.78
N VAL A 386 -31.36 -7.90 -7.04
CA VAL A 386 -30.82 -7.95 -8.39
C VAL A 386 -31.14 -9.30 -9.02
N ASN A 387 -32.36 -9.41 -9.54
CA ASN A 387 -32.73 -10.40 -10.51
C ASN A 387 -32.20 -9.94 -11.86
N ARG A 388 -30.92 -10.15 -12.17
CA ARG A 388 -30.32 -10.13 -13.51
C ARG A 388 -29.07 -9.26 -13.69
N LYS A 389 -28.00 -9.93 -14.14
CA LYS A 389 -27.16 -9.52 -15.28
C LYS A 389 -26.23 -8.31 -15.13
N ASP A 390 -25.93 -7.78 -13.97
CA ASP A 390 -24.86 -6.80 -13.86
C ASP A 390 -23.51 -7.52 -13.86
N ILE A 391 -22.99 -7.72 -15.07
CA ILE A 391 -21.63 -8.18 -15.36
C ILE A 391 -20.87 -6.94 -15.86
N SER A 392 -19.85 -6.54 -15.18
CA SER A 392 -18.90 -5.48 -15.59
C SER A 392 -17.57 -6.07 -16.06
#